data_7963428fd5c257c0ac9fa1b5b14b64a1
#
_entry.id   7963428fd5c257c0ac9fa1b5b14b64a1
#
_cell.length_a   1.000
_cell.length_b   1.000
_cell.length_c   1.000
_cell.angle_alpha   90.00
_cell.angle_beta   90.00
_cell.angle_gamma   90.00
#
_symmetry.space_group_name_H-M   'P 1'
#
loop_
_entity.id
_entity.type
_entity.pdbx_description
1 polymer ?
#
loop_
_entity_poly.entity_id
_entity_poly.type
_entity_poly.pdbx_seq_one_letter_code
_entity_poly.pdbx_strand_id
1 'polypeptide(L)'
;MPSPAPPHPGNRLPGLEALRFFAALCILLLHTRAVFGGQRVFGHGYLAVEFFLMLSGFLMAFAQEARITEPAVFMAQRYKRLWPTMALGSVIGLPRLWLLSQSALTFAGTAAANLALLPVWGATFAFPLNIPAWTIFYELVANSLHAFVLRHVRTWGIWLGIAALVPVMAWLGMHWGNFDLGAKRETLLLGFPRIMFAYLIGMALGRWWGASPPIPVPSLLAIPAMPAILAAAWYWKLDTSWHFDMVFTLIACPLMIAGGLRLKRFHRFAGLLGQLSFPLFAVQMPILQGMERLGFGYWTGGLTALAGGILAALLARLPGQIRTWRKQERPA
;
A
#
# COMPACT_ATOMS: atom_id res chain seq x y z
N MET A 1 -19.94 -5.87 26.23
CA MET A 1 -18.78 -5.08 26.70
C MET A 1 -18.77 -3.78 25.92
N PRO A 2 -18.63 -2.61 26.54
CA PRO A 2 -18.53 -1.34 25.81
C PRO A 2 -17.29 -1.36 24.92
N SER A 3 -17.45 -0.93 23.68
CA SER A 3 -16.34 -0.79 22.70
C SER A 3 -15.28 0.16 23.27
N PRO A 4 -13.99 -0.18 23.25
CA PRO A 4 -12.94 0.72 23.72
C PRO A 4 -13.01 2.04 22.94
N ALA A 5 -12.87 3.16 23.64
CA ALA A 5 -12.89 4.49 23.04
C ALA A 5 -11.84 4.59 21.92
N PRO A 6 -12.18 5.18 20.76
CA PRO A 6 -11.24 5.34 19.66
C PRO A 6 -10.04 6.17 20.12
N PRO A 7 -8.82 5.83 19.65
CA PRO A 7 -7.60 6.52 20.06
C PRO A 7 -7.69 8.01 19.68
N HIS A 8 -7.22 8.88 20.60
CA HIS A 8 -7.11 10.31 20.35
C HIS A 8 -6.26 10.58 19.08
N PRO A 9 -6.49 11.71 18.34
CA PRO A 9 -5.79 12.05 17.11
C PRO A 9 -4.25 12.09 17.20
N GLY A 10 -3.69 12.09 18.42
CA GLY A 10 -2.25 12.08 18.69
C GLY A 10 -1.65 10.69 18.91
N ASN A 11 -2.42 9.63 19.02
CA ASN A 11 -1.90 8.28 19.32
C ASN A 11 -1.52 7.56 18.03
N ARG A 12 -0.33 7.90 17.49
CA ARG A 12 0.28 7.14 16.40
C ARG A 12 0.55 5.72 16.88
N LEU A 13 0.31 4.73 16.02
CA LEU A 13 0.60 3.33 16.26
C LEU A 13 1.99 3.01 15.66
N PRO A 14 3.08 3.22 16.43
CA PRO A 14 4.44 3.26 15.90
C PRO A 14 4.85 1.95 15.25
N GLY A 15 4.41 0.80 15.76
CA GLY A 15 4.73 -0.48 15.17
C GLY A 15 4.07 -0.68 13.80
N LEU A 16 2.85 -0.18 13.60
CA LEU A 16 2.20 -0.23 12.30
C LEU A 16 2.89 0.70 11.28
N GLU A 17 3.42 1.82 11.74
CA GLU A 17 4.23 2.72 10.91
C GLU A 17 5.54 2.06 10.46
N ALA A 18 6.24 1.36 11.37
CA ALA A 18 7.45 0.62 11.03
C ALA A 18 7.16 -0.53 10.04
N LEU A 19 6.09 -1.30 10.26
CA LEU A 19 5.66 -2.37 9.35
C LEU A 19 5.38 -1.85 7.93
N ARG A 20 4.74 -0.69 7.80
CA ARG A 20 4.50 -0.05 6.50
C ARG A 20 5.80 0.25 5.75
N PHE A 21 6.84 0.67 6.45
CA PHE A 21 8.13 0.93 5.83
C PHE A 21 8.78 -0.37 5.31
N PHE A 22 8.81 -1.43 6.11
CA PHE A 22 9.35 -2.71 5.66
C PHE A 22 8.56 -3.31 4.49
N ALA A 23 7.24 -3.14 4.48
CA ALA A 23 6.41 -3.53 3.34
C ALA A 23 6.77 -2.72 2.08
N ALA A 24 6.94 -1.40 2.18
CA ALA A 24 7.38 -0.57 1.06
C ALA A 24 8.78 -0.94 0.56
N LEU A 25 9.68 -1.34 1.47
CA LEU A 25 11.02 -1.81 1.12
C LEU A 25 10.96 -3.14 0.35
N CYS A 26 10.10 -4.09 0.76
CA CYS A 26 9.91 -5.34 0.02
C CYS A 26 9.38 -5.09 -1.41
N ILE A 27 8.48 -4.12 -1.59
CA ILE A 27 8.01 -3.70 -2.91
C ILE A 27 9.14 -3.04 -3.72
N LEU A 28 9.99 -2.21 -3.10
CA LEU A 28 11.16 -1.64 -3.79
C LEU A 28 12.08 -2.75 -4.31
N LEU A 29 12.39 -3.74 -3.49
CA LEU A 29 13.24 -4.85 -3.88
C LEU A 29 12.62 -5.71 -4.99
N LEU A 30 11.30 -5.96 -4.93
CA LEU A 30 10.55 -6.58 -6.02
C LEU A 30 10.66 -5.79 -7.32
N HIS A 31 10.42 -4.48 -7.28
CA HIS A 31 10.44 -3.63 -8.47
C HIS A 31 11.85 -3.46 -9.02
N THR A 32 12.86 -3.33 -8.17
CA THR A 32 14.27 -3.28 -8.60
C THR A 32 14.63 -4.53 -9.39
N ARG A 33 14.24 -5.69 -8.87
CA ARG A 33 14.42 -6.94 -9.59
C ARG A 33 13.61 -7.00 -10.90
N ALA A 34 12.36 -6.54 -10.89
CA ALA A 34 11.53 -6.57 -12.08
C ALA A 34 12.09 -5.70 -13.23
N VAL A 35 12.79 -4.61 -12.89
CA VAL A 35 13.39 -3.68 -13.85
C VAL A 35 14.79 -4.15 -14.30
N PHE A 36 15.65 -4.53 -13.35
CA PHE A 36 17.08 -4.82 -13.64
C PHE A 36 17.42 -6.32 -13.71
N GLY A 37 16.47 -7.19 -13.43
CA GLY A 37 16.75 -8.63 -13.27
C GLY A 37 17.35 -8.97 -11.90
N GLY A 38 17.92 -10.16 -11.76
CA GLY A 38 18.55 -10.62 -10.53
C GLY A 38 17.77 -11.70 -9.80
N GLN A 39 18.23 -12.05 -8.59
CA GLN A 39 17.68 -13.16 -7.81
C GLN A 39 16.27 -12.89 -7.29
N ARG A 40 15.47 -13.95 -7.12
CA ARG A 40 14.04 -13.90 -6.73
C ARG A 40 13.79 -13.76 -5.23
N VAL A 41 14.78 -13.39 -4.40
CA VAL A 41 14.65 -13.35 -2.92
C VAL A 41 13.37 -12.65 -2.46
N PHE A 42 13.00 -11.55 -3.11
CA PHE A 42 11.76 -10.82 -2.83
C PHE A 42 10.77 -10.92 -4.00
N GLY A 43 10.74 -12.07 -4.70
CA GLY A 43 9.82 -12.31 -5.82
C GLY A 43 8.35 -12.17 -5.43
N HIS A 44 8.00 -12.53 -4.19
CA HIS A 44 6.66 -12.38 -3.62
C HIS A 44 6.48 -11.05 -2.83
N GLY A 45 7.32 -10.05 -3.07
CA GLY A 45 7.16 -8.71 -2.49
C GLY A 45 5.82 -8.03 -2.81
N TYR A 46 5.10 -8.48 -3.83
CA TYR A 46 3.74 -8.04 -4.14
C TYR A 46 2.74 -8.34 -3.01
N LEU A 47 3.02 -9.31 -2.12
CA LEU A 47 2.21 -9.60 -0.94
C LEU A 47 2.22 -8.46 0.10
N ALA A 48 3.14 -7.52 -0.02
CA ALA A 48 3.05 -6.29 0.76
C ALA A 48 1.79 -5.46 0.42
N VAL A 49 1.21 -5.65 -0.76
CA VAL A 49 -0.07 -5.01 -1.14
C VAL A 49 -1.20 -5.56 -0.27
N GLU A 50 -1.29 -6.88 -0.04
CA GLU A 50 -2.25 -7.50 0.86
C GLU A 50 -2.13 -6.92 2.26
N PHE A 51 -0.88 -6.78 2.75
CA PHE A 51 -0.63 -6.17 4.05
C PHE A 51 -1.11 -4.71 4.11
N PHE A 52 -0.80 -3.88 3.09
CA PHE A 52 -1.23 -2.48 3.05
C PHE A 52 -2.75 -2.36 3.02
N LEU A 53 -3.44 -3.17 2.23
CA LEU A 53 -4.90 -3.14 2.14
C LEU A 53 -5.57 -3.69 3.40
N MET A 54 -5.01 -4.74 4.01
CA MET A 54 -5.47 -5.24 5.30
C MET A 54 -5.29 -4.18 6.39
N LEU A 55 -4.14 -3.52 6.43
CA LEU A 55 -3.88 -2.43 7.36
C LEU A 55 -4.80 -1.22 7.11
N SER A 56 -5.11 -0.91 5.84
CA SER A 56 -6.06 0.15 5.49
C SER A 56 -7.46 -0.19 6.01
N GLY A 57 -7.96 -1.42 5.79
CA GLY A 57 -9.24 -1.89 6.31
C GLY A 57 -9.29 -1.88 7.84
N PHE A 58 -8.21 -2.34 8.50
CA PHE A 58 -8.07 -2.31 9.95
C PHE A 58 -8.18 -0.89 10.50
N LEU A 59 -7.40 0.05 9.98
CA LEU A 59 -7.38 1.44 10.46
C LEU A 59 -8.68 2.19 10.12
N MET A 60 -9.30 1.86 8.98
CA MET A 60 -10.62 2.42 8.66
C MET A 60 -11.66 2.01 9.68
N ALA A 61 -11.77 0.72 10.00
CA ALA A 61 -12.74 0.22 10.97
C ALA A 61 -12.42 0.69 12.40
N PHE A 62 -11.14 0.59 12.81
CA PHE A 62 -10.74 0.88 14.18
C PHE A 62 -10.72 2.38 14.51
N ALA A 63 -10.18 3.22 13.59
CA ALA A 63 -9.85 4.60 13.92
C ALA A 63 -10.70 5.65 13.19
N GLN A 64 -11.31 5.29 12.05
CA GLN A 64 -11.98 6.27 11.20
C GLN A 64 -13.49 6.08 11.11
N GLU A 65 -14.01 4.85 11.17
CA GLU A 65 -15.42 4.52 10.91
C GLU A 65 -16.39 5.41 11.72
N ALA A 66 -16.16 5.53 13.03
CA ALA A 66 -16.98 6.38 13.91
C ALA A 66 -16.89 7.90 13.62
N ARG A 67 -15.90 8.34 12.84
CA ARG A 67 -15.64 9.75 12.50
C ARG A 67 -16.15 10.14 11.12
N ILE A 68 -16.66 9.19 10.35
CA ILE A 68 -17.21 9.45 9.02
C ILE A 68 -18.62 10.00 9.17
N THR A 69 -18.75 11.31 9.26
CA THR A 69 -20.07 11.99 9.23
C THR A 69 -20.56 12.13 7.81
N GLU A 70 -19.73 12.67 6.93
CA GLU A 70 -20.02 12.89 5.51
C GLU A 70 -19.04 12.09 4.63
N PRO A 71 -19.47 10.95 4.04
CA PRO A 71 -18.61 10.08 3.24
C PRO A 71 -17.89 10.79 2.09
N ALA A 72 -18.59 11.66 1.36
CA ALA A 72 -18.00 12.39 0.23
C ALA A 72 -16.87 13.34 0.65
N VAL A 73 -17.08 14.09 1.74
CA VAL A 73 -16.07 14.99 2.32
C VAL A 73 -14.87 14.20 2.83
N PHE A 74 -15.12 13.08 3.52
CA PHE A 74 -14.08 12.19 3.99
C PHE A 74 -13.22 11.66 2.81
N MET A 75 -13.85 11.19 1.73
CA MET A 75 -13.14 10.68 0.56
C MET A 75 -12.38 11.78 -0.18
N ALA A 76 -12.94 12.98 -0.30
CA ALA A 76 -12.23 14.12 -0.88
C ALA A 76 -10.96 14.50 -0.09
N GLN A 77 -11.03 14.47 1.24
CA GLN A 77 -9.86 14.69 2.11
C GLN A 77 -8.81 13.59 1.95
N ARG A 78 -9.25 12.33 1.84
CA ARG A 78 -8.37 11.20 1.63
C ARG A 78 -7.66 11.28 0.27
N TYR A 79 -8.39 11.59 -0.80
CA TYR A 79 -7.83 11.83 -2.13
C TYR A 79 -6.79 12.97 -2.09
N LYS A 80 -7.15 14.12 -1.53
CA LYS A 80 -6.24 15.28 -1.39
C LYS A 80 -4.97 14.97 -0.61
N ARG A 81 -5.01 13.99 0.30
CA ARG A 81 -3.84 13.55 1.07
C ARG A 81 -2.91 12.63 0.25
N LEU A 82 -3.47 11.74 -0.56
CA LEU A 82 -2.71 10.75 -1.32
C LEU A 82 -2.20 11.29 -2.65
N TRP A 83 -3.03 12.11 -3.32
CA TRP A 83 -2.80 12.59 -4.68
C TRP A 83 -1.46 13.32 -4.88
N PRO A 84 -1.01 14.27 -4.04
CA PRO A 84 0.21 15.04 -4.35
C PRO A 84 1.45 14.18 -4.48
N THR A 85 1.60 13.19 -3.61
CA THR A 85 2.76 12.29 -3.62
C THR A 85 2.70 11.33 -4.81
N MET A 86 1.50 10.82 -5.15
CA MET A 86 1.32 9.97 -6.33
C MET A 86 1.50 10.76 -7.62
N ALA A 87 1.02 12.00 -7.68
CA ALA A 87 1.23 12.90 -8.81
C ALA A 87 2.73 13.18 -9.05
N LEU A 88 3.52 13.37 -7.97
CA LEU A 88 4.98 13.49 -8.08
C LEU A 88 5.60 12.27 -8.78
N GLY A 89 5.26 11.06 -8.35
CA GLY A 89 5.72 9.83 -9.00
C GLY A 89 5.28 9.76 -10.47
N SER A 90 4.04 10.13 -10.76
CA SER A 90 3.52 10.16 -12.14
C SER A 90 4.24 11.20 -13.01
N VAL A 91 4.58 12.37 -12.47
CA VAL A 91 5.36 13.40 -13.19
C VAL A 91 6.76 12.90 -13.53
N ILE A 92 7.42 12.17 -12.61
CA ILE A 92 8.72 11.52 -12.89
C ILE A 92 8.60 10.51 -14.05
N GLY A 93 7.45 9.87 -14.21
CA GLY A 93 7.18 8.90 -15.28
C GLY A 93 6.86 9.52 -16.66
N LEU A 94 6.60 10.84 -16.76
CA LEU A 94 6.21 11.50 -18.01
C LEU A 94 7.21 11.32 -19.16
N PRO A 95 8.54 11.50 -18.97
CA PRO A 95 9.49 11.31 -20.06
C PRO A 95 9.44 9.90 -20.67
N ARG A 96 9.30 8.88 -19.82
CA ARG A 96 9.15 7.50 -20.30
C ARG A 96 7.86 7.31 -21.08
N LEU A 97 6.73 7.82 -20.58
CA LEU A 97 5.45 7.72 -21.27
C LEU A 97 5.50 8.42 -22.63
N TRP A 98 6.11 9.61 -22.73
CA TRP A 98 6.29 10.33 -24.00
C TRP A 98 7.00 9.47 -25.03
N LEU A 99 8.11 8.83 -24.64
CA LEU A 99 8.90 7.97 -25.54
C LEU A 99 8.17 6.68 -25.98
N LEU A 100 7.17 6.22 -25.20
CA LEU A 100 6.39 5.03 -25.51
C LEU A 100 5.07 5.35 -26.22
N SER A 101 4.67 6.60 -26.28
CA SER A 101 3.38 7.01 -26.86
C SER A 101 3.46 7.12 -28.38
N GLN A 102 2.44 6.57 -29.05
CA GLN A 102 2.36 6.59 -30.51
C GLN A 102 1.91 7.94 -31.07
N SER A 103 1.28 8.80 -30.25
CA SER A 103 0.82 10.13 -30.61
C SER A 103 0.75 11.06 -29.41
N ALA A 104 0.75 12.37 -29.68
CA ALA A 104 0.56 13.40 -28.64
C ALA A 104 -0.80 13.25 -27.92
N LEU A 105 -1.83 12.84 -28.65
CA LEU A 105 -3.18 12.62 -28.08
C LEU A 105 -3.19 11.44 -27.11
N THR A 106 -2.58 10.30 -27.49
CA THR A 106 -2.44 9.12 -26.61
C THR A 106 -1.62 9.46 -25.38
N PHE A 107 -0.51 10.21 -25.52
CA PHE A 107 0.27 10.69 -24.40
C PHE A 107 -0.56 11.56 -23.46
N ALA A 108 -1.22 12.60 -23.98
CA ALA A 108 -1.98 13.54 -23.17
C ALA A 108 -3.14 12.86 -22.43
N GLY A 109 -3.91 12.01 -23.14
CA GLY A 109 -5.02 11.27 -22.54
C GLY A 109 -4.57 10.31 -21.43
N THR A 110 -3.49 9.56 -21.66
CA THR A 110 -2.92 8.63 -20.67
C THR A 110 -2.33 9.40 -19.47
N ALA A 111 -1.61 10.49 -19.74
CA ALA A 111 -1.05 11.32 -18.68
C ALA A 111 -2.15 11.92 -17.79
N ALA A 112 -3.18 12.51 -18.39
CA ALA A 112 -4.30 13.10 -17.67
C ALA A 112 -5.04 12.05 -16.81
N ALA A 113 -5.37 10.88 -17.38
CA ALA A 113 -6.05 9.81 -16.66
C ALA A 113 -5.21 9.32 -15.46
N ASN A 114 -3.94 9.01 -15.67
CA ASN A 114 -3.09 8.48 -14.60
C ASN A 114 -2.74 9.54 -13.54
N LEU A 115 -2.61 10.82 -13.92
CA LEU A 115 -2.47 11.90 -12.94
C LEU A 115 -3.74 12.07 -12.10
N ALA A 116 -4.91 11.81 -12.66
CA ALA A 116 -6.17 11.75 -11.91
C ALA A 116 -6.36 10.43 -11.11
N LEU A 117 -5.38 9.53 -11.10
CA LEU A 117 -5.45 8.18 -10.53
C LEU A 117 -6.55 7.31 -11.16
N LEU A 118 -6.80 7.50 -12.45
CA LEU A 118 -7.73 6.68 -13.23
C LEU A 118 -6.97 5.71 -14.14
N PRO A 119 -7.43 4.44 -14.26
CA PRO A 119 -6.80 3.46 -15.12
C PRO A 119 -7.02 3.76 -16.59
N VAL A 120 -6.09 3.32 -17.44
CA VAL A 120 -6.24 3.31 -18.90
C VAL A 120 -6.27 1.89 -19.45
N TRP A 121 -7.00 1.68 -20.55
CA TRP A 121 -7.20 0.36 -21.16
C TRP A 121 -6.33 0.13 -22.41
N GLY A 122 -5.72 1.17 -22.95
CA GLY A 122 -4.93 1.10 -24.19
C GLY A 122 -3.49 0.63 -24.02
N ALA A 123 -3.02 0.37 -22.79
CA ALA A 123 -1.64 -0.01 -22.48
C ALA A 123 -1.57 -1.36 -21.77
N THR A 124 -0.37 -1.97 -21.72
CA THR A 124 -0.14 -3.23 -20.98
C THR A 124 -0.43 -3.11 -19.49
N PHE A 125 -0.02 -1.99 -18.89
CA PHE A 125 -0.34 -1.65 -17.50
C PHE A 125 -1.45 -0.60 -17.46
N ALA A 126 -2.37 -0.71 -16.51
CA ALA A 126 -3.45 0.26 -16.34
C ALA A 126 -2.96 1.66 -15.91
N PHE A 127 -1.75 1.72 -15.33
CA PHE A 127 -1.10 2.96 -14.88
C PHE A 127 0.34 3.05 -15.43
N PRO A 128 0.53 3.28 -16.74
CA PRO A 128 1.86 3.28 -17.35
C PRO A 128 2.77 4.42 -16.89
N LEU A 129 2.27 5.54 -16.38
CA LEU A 129 3.07 6.60 -15.75
C LEU A 129 3.73 6.14 -14.45
N ASN A 130 2.98 5.42 -13.64
CA ASN A 130 3.41 4.95 -12.33
C ASN A 130 2.68 3.65 -12.00
N ILE A 131 3.27 2.52 -12.37
CA ILE A 131 2.61 1.22 -12.27
C ILE A 131 2.01 0.98 -10.87
N PRO A 132 2.69 1.23 -9.74
CA PRO A 132 2.11 1.08 -8.41
C PRO A 132 0.82 1.86 -8.12
N ALA A 133 0.45 2.85 -8.94
CA ALA A 133 -0.76 3.64 -8.72
C ALA A 133 -2.05 2.80 -8.77
N TRP A 134 -2.03 1.61 -9.38
CA TRP A 134 -3.15 0.69 -9.40
C TRP A 134 -3.62 0.30 -7.98
N THR A 135 -2.70 0.16 -7.02
CA THR A 135 -3.05 -0.17 -5.64
C THR A 135 -3.73 0.99 -4.94
N ILE A 136 -3.29 2.23 -5.20
CA ILE A 136 -3.90 3.44 -4.64
C ILE A 136 -5.29 3.68 -5.24
N PHE A 137 -5.47 3.40 -6.54
CA PHE A 137 -6.79 3.40 -7.15
C PHE A 137 -7.74 2.45 -6.40
N TYR A 138 -7.33 1.19 -6.19
CA TYR A 138 -8.15 0.23 -5.45
C TYR A 138 -8.27 0.55 -3.95
N GLU A 139 -7.25 1.12 -3.32
CA GLU A 139 -7.38 1.63 -1.96
C GLU A 139 -8.49 2.69 -1.85
N LEU A 140 -8.54 3.62 -2.81
CA LEU A 140 -9.60 4.63 -2.86
C LEU A 140 -10.97 4.00 -3.11
N VAL A 141 -11.07 3.01 -4.00
CA VAL A 141 -12.31 2.25 -4.24
C VAL A 141 -12.78 1.52 -2.97
N ALA A 142 -11.89 0.77 -2.32
CA ALA A 142 -12.21 0.05 -1.08
C ALA A 142 -12.62 0.99 0.05
N ASN A 143 -11.93 2.12 0.21
CA ASN A 143 -12.28 3.13 1.20
C ASN A 143 -13.61 3.84 0.88
N SER A 144 -13.91 4.05 -0.40
CA SER A 144 -15.23 4.58 -0.80
C SER A 144 -16.33 3.58 -0.48
N LEU A 145 -16.15 2.31 -0.84
CA LEU A 145 -17.08 1.25 -0.50
C LEU A 145 -17.28 1.15 1.03
N HIS A 146 -16.19 1.29 1.81
CA HIS A 146 -16.26 1.33 3.27
C HIS A 146 -17.09 2.53 3.76
N ALA A 147 -16.77 3.74 3.30
CA ALA A 147 -17.40 4.95 3.78
C ALA A 147 -18.90 5.04 3.44
N PHE A 148 -19.32 4.53 2.29
CA PHE A 148 -20.70 4.60 1.84
C PHE A 148 -21.52 3.36 2.22
N VAL A 149 -20.93 2.17 2.27
CA VAL A 149 -21.65 0.89 2.38
C VAL A 149 -21.19 0.06 3.57
N LEU A 150 -19.90 -0.36 3.60
CA LEU A 150 -19.44 -1.40 4.51
C LEU A 150 -19.54 -1.00 5.99
N ARG A 151 -19.44 0.29 6.31
CA ARG A 151 -19.60 0.77 7.69
C ARG A 151 -20.98 0.45 8.28
N HIS A 152 -21.99 0.26 7.43
CA HIS A 152 -23.36 -0.09 7.84
C HIS A 152 -23.59 -1.61 7.88
N VAL A 153 -22.67 -2.39 7.30
CA VAL A 153 -22.73 -3.85 7.32
C VAL A 153 -22.32 -4.37 8.70
N ARG A 154 -23.13 -5.25 9.28
CA ARG A 154 -22.80 -5.89 10.57
C ARG A 154 -21.55 -6.77 10.44
N THR A 155 -20.79 -6.92 11.53
CA THR A 155 -19.51 -7.66 11.51
C THR A 155 -19.64 -9.10 10.99
N TRP A 156 -20.74 -9.79 11.28
CA TRP A 156 -20.99 -11.12 10.72
C TRP A 156 -21.13 -11.11 9.20
N GLY A 157 -21.72 -10.07 8.62
CA GLY A 157 -21.81 -9.90 7.17
C GLY A 157 -20.43 -9.67 6.51
N ILE A 158 -19.51 -8.99 7.21
CA ILE A 158 -18.11 -8.90 6.78
C ILE A 158 -17.44 -10.26 6.75
N TRP A 159 -17.64 -11.10 7.80
CA TRP A 159 -17.12 -12.46 7.81
C TRP A 159 -17.71 -13.34 6.69
N LEU A 160 -19.00 -13.19 6.38
CA LEU A 160 -19.60 -13.85 5.21
C LEU A 160 -18.97 -13.39 3.91
N GLY A 161 -18.70 -12.09 3.74
CA GLY A 161 -18.00 -11.55 2.58
C GLY A 161 -16.59 -12.14 2.43
N ILE A 162 -15.85 -12.26 3.53
CA ILE A 162 -14.54 -12.94 3.55
C ILE A 162 -14.70 -14.41 3.13
N ALA A 163 -15.63 -15.13 3.74
CA ALA A 163 -15.87 -16.54 3.42
C ALA A 163 -16.25 -16.76 1.95
N ALA A 164 -17.05 -15.87 1.38
CA ALA A 164 -17.40 -15.89 -0.06
C ALA A 164 -16.19 -15.60 -0.98
N LEU A 165 -15.25 -14.80 -0.51
CA LEU A 165 -14.04 -14.48 -1.30
C LEU A 165 -12.97 -15.58 -1.21
N VAL A 166 -12.95 -16.45 -0.18
CA VAL A 166 -11.99 -17.56 -0.09
C VAL A 166 -11.99 -18.45 -1.34
N PRO A 167 -13.13 -19.01 -1.80
CA PRO A 167 -13.13 -19.82 -3.02
C PRO A 167 -12.78 -19.01 -4.28
N VAL A 168 -13.11 -17.71 -4.34
CA VAL A 168 -12.70 -16.84 -5.44
C VAL A 168 -11.18 -16.70 -5.48
N MET A 169 -10.55 -16.45 -4.33
CA MET A 169 -9.09 -16.35 -4.23
C MET A 169 -8.39 -17.68 -4.54
N ALA A 170 -8.96 -18.80 -4.08
CA ALA A 170 -8.45 -20.12 -4.42
C ALA A 170 -8.53 -20.38 -5.93
N TRP A 171 -9.66 -20.06 -6.57
CA TRP A 171 -9.82 -20.16 -8.03
C TRP A 171 -8.81 -19.27 -8.77
N LEU A 172 -8.63 -18.01 -8.35
CA LEU A 172 -7.62 -17.12 -8.93
C LEU A 172 -6.22 -17.72 -8.79
N GLY A 173 -5.88 -18.23 -7.60
CA GLY A 173 -4.59 -18.85 -7.34
C GLY A 173 -4.35 -20.10 -8.21
N MET A 174 -5.33 -20.97 -8.36
CA MET A 174 -5.26 -22.16 -9.24
C MET A 174 -5.09 -21.77 -10.70
N HIS A 175 -5.75 -20.72 -11.16
CA HIS A 175 -5.72 -20.31 -12.58
C HIS A 175 -4.46 -19.53 -12.94
N TRP A 176 -3.99 -18.64 -12.05
CA TRP A 176 -2.86 -17.74 -12.31
C TRP A 176 -1.56 -18.14 -11.60
N GLY A 177 -1.59 -19.13 -10.72
CA GLY A 177 -0.43 -19.66 -9.99
C GLY A 177 0.02 -18.81 -8.80
N ASN A 178 -0.44 -17.55 -8.70
CA ASN A 178 -0.10 -16.61 -7.62
C ASN A 178 -1.12 -15.45 -7.54
N PHE A 179 -0.95 -14.56 -6.54
CA PHE A 179 -1.82 -13.40 -6.35
C PHE A 179 -1.25 -12.08 -6.94
N ASP A 180 -0.24 -12.12 -7.81
CA ASP A 180 0.28 -10.91 -8.48
C ASP A 180 -0.65 -10.41 -9.60
N LEU A 181 -1.87 -10.03 -9.20
CA LEU A 181 -2.96 -9.63 -10.10
C LEU A 181 -3.37 -8.18 -9.80
N GLY A 182 -3.78 -7.44 -10.84
CA GLY A 182 -4.36 -6.10 -10.72
C GLY A 182 -3.55 -4.97 -11.37
N ALA A 183 -2.25 -5.13 -11.62
CA ALA A 183 -1.42 -4.08 -12.24
C ALA A 183 -1.58 -4.02 -13.76
N LYS A 184 -1.68 -5.18 -14.42
CA LYS A 184 -1.84 -5.30 -15.86
C LYS A 184 -3.29 -5.13 -16.27
N ARG A 185 -3.52 -4.63 -17.50
CA ARG A 185 -4.85 -4.47 -18.07
C ARG A 185 -5.71 -5.75 -18.00
N GLU A 186 -5.12 -6.88 -18.37
CA GLU A 186 -5.80 -8.19 -18.41
C GLU A 186 -6.22 -8.70 -17.03
N THR A 187 -5.51 -8.30 -15.97
CA THR A 187 -5.78 -8.71 -14.58
C THR A 187 -6.36 -7.58 -13.74
N LEU A 188 -6.60 -6.40 -14.31
CA LEU A 188 -7.07 -5.24 -13.53
C LEU A 188 -8.33 -5.56 -12.74
N LEU A 189 -9.36 -6.12 -13.38
CA LEU A 189 -10.61 -6.44 -12.69
C LEU A 189 -10.45 -7.53 -11.63
N LEU A 190 -9.48 -8.45 -11.81
CA LEU A 190 -9.14 -9.49 -10.83
C LEU A 190 -8.44 -8.92 -9.59
N GLY A 191 -7.89 -7.72 -9.71
CA GLY A 191 -7.38 -6.97 -8.56
C GLY A 191 -8.47 -6.64 -7.53
N PHE A 192 -9.72 -6.45 -7.96
CA PHE A 192 -10.81 -6.08 -7.04
C PHE A 192 -11.09 -7.15 -5.97
N PRO A 193 -11.38 -8.42 -6.29
CA PRO A 193 -11.58 -9.46 -5.26
C PRO A 193 -10.33 -9.66 -4.39
N ARG A 194 -9.11 -9.62 -4.96
CA ARG A 194 -7.86 -9.68 -4.23
C ARG A 194 -7.75 -8.59 -3.16
N ILE A 195 -7.97 -7.33 -3.57
CA ILE A 195 -7.91 -6.16 -2.69
C ILE A 195 -9.00 -6.23 -1.61
N MET A 196 -10.24 -6.56 -2.01
CA MET A 196 -11.35 -6.64 -1.07
C MET A 196 -11.16 -7.77 -0.06
N PHE A 197 -10.56 -8.90 -0.44
CA PHE A 197 -10.26 -10.00 0.48
C PHE A 197 -9.37 -9.53 1.64
N ALA A 198 -8.22 -8.96 1.35
CA ALA A 198 -7.31 -8.43 2.37
C ALA A 198 -7.95 -7.29 3.18
N TYR A 199 -8.66 -6.38 2.51
CA TYR A 199 -9.30 -5.23 3.15
C TYR A 199 -10.40 -5.65 4.15
N LEU A 200 -11.28 -6.59 3.77
CA LEU A 200 -12.35 -7.07 4.66
C LEU A 200 -11.81 -7.82 5.86
N ILE A 201 -10.73 -8.61 5.70
CA ILE A 201 -10.03 -9.23 6.84
C ILE A 201 -9.55 -8.13 7.79
N GLY A 202 -8.85 -7.12 7.29
CA GLY A 202 -8.42 -5.99 8.09
C GLY A 202 -9.57 -5.29 8.82
N MET A 203 -10.67 -5.03 8.11
CA MET A 203 -11.87 -4.43 8.69
C MET A 203 -12.47 -5.28 9.83
N ALA A 204 -12.59 -6.60 9.63
CA ALA A 204 -13.07 -7.53 10.64
C ALA A 204 -12.17 -7.52 11.88
N LEU A 205 -10.85 -7.56 11.68
CA LEU A 205 -9.87 -7.48 12.76
C LEU A 205 -9.94 -6.13 13.49
N GLY A 206 -10.10 -5.02 12.78
CA GLY A 206 -10.22 -3.68 13.36
C GLY A 206 -11.43 -3.54 14.27
N ARG A 207 -12.57 -4.12 13.87
CA ARG A 207 -13.78 -4.14 14.69
C ARG A 207 -13.69 -5.11 15.86
N TRP A 208 -12.99 -6.23 15.70
CA TRP A 208 -12.89 -7.27 16.73
C TRP A 208 -11.81 -6.95 17.75
N TRP A 209 -10.60 -6.61 17.31
CA TRP A 209 -9.45 -6.42 18.20
C TRP A 209 -9.37 -5.03 18.81
N GLY A 210 -9.79 -4.01 18.07
CA GLY A 210 -9.46 -2.64 18.43
C GLY A 210 -7.95 -2.47 18.59
N ALA A 211 -7.50 -1.90 19.72
CA ALA A 211 -6.07 -1.74 20.05
C ALA A 211 -5.47 -2.96 20.76
N SER A 212 -6.26 -3.97 21.10
CA SER A 212 -5.87 -5.08 21.98
C SER A 212 -6.06 -6.44 21.29
N PRO A 213 -5.13 -6.84 20.41
CA PRO A 213 -5.22 -8.12 19.73
C PRO A 213 -5.13 -9.27 20.74
N PRO A 214 -5.93 -10.37 20.55
CA PRO A 214 -5.96 -11.50 21.45
C PRO A 214 -4.67 -12.33 21.41
N ILE A 215 -3.93 -12.25 20.30
CA ILE A 215 -2.71 -13.05 20.09
C ILE A 215 -1.49 -12.27 20.58
N PRO A 216 -0.68 -12.81 21.52
CA PRO A 216 0.48 -12.13 22.10
C PRO A 216 1.74 -12.21 21.20
N VAL A 217 1.72 -11.60 20.02
CA VAL A 217 2.88 -11.56 19.12
C VAL A 217 3.89 -10.52 19.61
N PRO A 218 5.17 -10.88 19.84
CA PRO A 218 6.23 -9.93 20.18
C PRO A 218 6.48 -8.95 19.02
N SER A 219 6.49 -7.64 19.31
CA SER A 219 6.66 -6.60 18.29
C SER A 219 8.03 -6.65 17.59
N LEU A 220 9.08 -7.06 18.30
CA LEU A 220 10.42 -7.23 17.73
C LEU A 220 10.50 -8.32 16.67
N LEU A 221 9.64 -9.35 16.75
CA LEU A 221 9.53 -10.38 15.73
C LEU A 221 8.62 -9.93 14.57
N ALA A 222 7.53 -9.25 14.90
CA ALA A 222 6.54 -8.83 13.90
C ALA A 222 7.07 -7.78 12.92
N ILE A 223 7.89 -6.83 13.40
CA ILE A 223 8.38 -5.72 12.56
C ILE A 223 9.25 -6.20 11.38
N PRO A 224 10.28 -7.04 11.56
CA PRO A 224 11.05 -7.59 10.44
C PRO A 224 10.41 -8.82 9.79
N ALA A 225 9.22 -9.24 10.22
CA ALA A 225 8.62 -10.52 9.81
C ALA A 225 8.43 -10.60 8.29
N MET A 226 7.94 -9.53 7.64
CA MET A 226 7.69 -9.58 6.19
C MET A 226 8.96 -9.88 5.38
N PRO A 227 10.05 -9.08 5.45
CA PRO A 227 11.25 -9.42 4.71
C PRO A 227 11.85 -10.78 5.11
N ALA A 228 11.77 -11.15 6.41
CA ALA A 228 12.27 -12.44 6.89
C ALA A 228 11.46 -13.61 6.32
N ILE A 229 10.14 -13.56 6.31
CA ILE A 229 9.27 -14.61 5.76
C ILE A 229 9.49 -14.74 4.26
N LEU A 230 9.56 -13.63 3.51
CA LEU A 230 9.77 -13.66 2.06
C LEU A 230 11.15 -14.23 1.70
N ALA A 231 12.20 -13.86 2.44
CA ALA A 231 13.54 -14.40 2.23
C ALA A 231 13.62 -15.89 2.59
N ALA A 232 13.01 -16.30 3.71
CA ALA A 232 12.94 -17.69 4.12
C ALA A 232 12.13 -18.55 3.11
N ALA A 233 10.99 -18.04 2.66
CA ALA A 233 10.17 -18.73 1.66
C ALA A 233 10.94 -18.96 0.36
N TRP A 234 11.66 -17.95 -0.10
CA TRP A 234 12.55 -18.10 -1.27
C TRP A 234 13.65 -19.15 -1.04
N TYR A 235 14.33 -19.10 0.11
CA TYR A 235 15.42 -20.02 0.44
C TYR A 235 14.96 -21.48 0.46
N TRP A 236 13.82 -21.74 1.09
CA TRP A 236 13.24 -23.10 1.19
C TRP A 236 12.30 -23.45 0.03
N LYS A 237 12.19 -22.59 -0.99
CA LYS A 237 11.31 -22.79 -2.17
C LYS A 237 9.83 -23.00 -1.80
N LEU A 238 9.37 -22.37 -0.73
CA LEU A 238 7.98 -22.42 -0.29
C LEU A 238 7.08 -21.47 -1.09
N ASP A 239 7.69 -20.46 -1.72
CA ASP A 239 7.04 -19.43 -2.54
C ASP A 239 6.76 -19.89 -3.98
N THR A 240 6.58 -21.19 -4.21
CA THR A 240 6.37 -21.75 -5.56
C THR A 240 4.90 -21.85 -5.95
N SER A 241 3.97 -21.53 -5.03
CA SER A 241 2.54 -21.67 -5.28
C SER A 241 1.69 -20.63 -4.57
N TRP A 242 0.48 -20.41 -5.10
CA TRP A 242 -0.53 -19.52 -4.53
C TRP A 242 -0.96 -19.88 -3.10
N HIS A 243 -0.72 -21.11 -2.63
CA HIS A 243 -0.99 -21.50 -1.24
C HIS A 243 -0.15 -20.68 -0.26
N PHE A 244 1.12 -20.38 -0.62
CA PHE A 244 1.96 -19.49 0.17
C PHE A 244 1.32 -18.09 0.29
N ASP A 245 0.81 -17.54 -0.81
CA ASP A 245 0.16 -16.23 -0.84
C ASP A 245 -1.10 -16.21 0.04
N MET A 246 -1.90 -17.29 -0.01
CA MET A 246 -3.09 -17.45 0.82
C MET A 246 -2.74 -17.50 2.30
N VAL A 247 -1.77 -18.35 2.68
CA VAL A 247 -1.29 -18.49 4.06
C VAL A 247 -0.69 -17.18 4.56
N PHE A 248 0.12 -16.50 3.74
CA PHE A 248 0.69 -15.21 4.07
C PHE A 248 -0.41 -14.18 4.37
N THR A 249 -1.43 -14.11 3.52
CA THR A 249 -2.54 -13.16 3.68
C THR A 249 -3.40 -13.49 4.90
N LEU A 250 -3.75 -14.76 5.12
CA LEU A 250 -4.66 -15.15 6.20
C LEU A 250 -3.99 -15.23 7.57
N ILE A 251 -2.69 -15.48 7.64
CA ILE A 251 -1.97 -15.74 8.89
C ILE A 251 -0.88 -14.70 9.15
N ALA A 252 0.08 -14.53 8.24
CA ALA A 252 1.22 -13.67 8.48
C ALA A 252 0.81 -12.19 8.62
N CYS A 253 -0.06 -11.68 7.73
CA CYS A 253 -0.51 -10.29 7.80
C CYS A 253 -1.25 -9.95 9.11
N PRO A 254 -2.25 -10.75 9.59
CA PRO A 254 -2.86 -10.54 10.91
C PRO A 254 -1.86 -10.58 12.06
N LEU A 255 -0.95 -11.55 12.07
CA LEU A 255 0.07 -11.66 13.13
C LEU A 255 1.02 -10.45 13.15
N MET A 256 1.42 -9.96 11.98
CA MET A 256 2.23 -8.73 11.90
C MET A 256 1.46 -7.52 12.45
N ILE A 257 0.18 -7.36 12.11
CA ILE A 257 -0.65 -6.27 12.68
C ILE A 257 -0.74 -6.43 14.20
N ALA A 258 -1.01 -7.65 14.72
CA ALA A 258 -1.10 -7.91 16.16
C ALA A 258 0.19 -7.53 16.89
N GLY A 259 1.35 -7.93 16.37
CA GLY A 259 2.64 -7.57 16.94
C GLY A 259 2.96 -6.08 16.83
N GLY A 260 2.60 -5.44 15.70
CA GLY A 260 2.75 -4.00 15.49
C GLY A 260 1.97 -3.16 16.49
N LEU A 261 0.76 -3.57 16.87
CA LEU A 261 -0.05 -2.90 17.88
C LEU A 261 0.58 -2.92 19.28
N ARG A 262 1.47 -3.85 19.55
CA ARG A 262 2.14 -4.02 20.85
C ARG A 262 3.44 -3.23 21.00
N LEU A 263 3.93 -2.54 19.97
CA LEU A 263 5.16 -1.76 20.06
C LEU A 263 4.94 -0.51 20.94
N LYS A 264 5.58 -0.50 22.13
CA LYS A 264 5.52 0.61 23.09
C LYS A 264 6.77 1.49 23.08
N ARG A 265 7.87 1.05 22.43
CA ARG A 265 9.15 1.74 22.40
C ARG A 265 9.48 2.26 21.00
N PHE A 266 10.49 3.12 20.87
CA PHE A 266 10.99 3.63 19.58
C PHE A 266 9.98 4.46 18.76
N HIS A 267 9.03 5.14 19.40
CA HIS A 267 7.96 5.91 18.72
C HIS A 267 8.49 6.90 17.67
N ARG A 268 9.58 7.61 17.99
CA ARG A 268 10.16 8.62 17.08
C ARG A 268 10.74 7.95 15.82
N PHE A 269 11.52 6.89 16.02
CA PHE A 269 12.14 6.17 14.90
C PHE A 269 11.09 5.49 14.02
N ALA A 270 10.15 4.77 14.60
CA ALA A 270 9.05 4.15 13.88
C ALA A 270 8.19 5.17 13.12
N GLY A 271 7.93 6.34 13.72
CA GLY A 271 7.25 7.44 13.06
C GLY A 271 8.02 8.02 11.86
N LEU A 272 9.36 8.07 11.93
CA LEU A 272 10.19 8.47 10.78
C LEU A 272 10.10 7.45 9.66
N LEU A 273 10.22 6.15 9.96
CA LEU A 273 10.05 5.09 8.99
C LEU A 273 8.68 5.13 8.30
N GLY A 274 7.61 5.31 9.07
CA GLY A 274 6.26 5.42 8.52
C GLY A 274 6.08 6.60 7.57
N GLN A 275 6.72 7.74 7.85
CA GLN A 275 6.68 8.89 6.97
C GLN A 275 7.42 8.67 5.63
N LEU A 276 8.38 7.74 5.58
CA LEU A 276 9.10 7.37 4.37
C LEU A 276 8.31 6.37 3.51
N SER A 277 7.46 5.53 4.12
CA SER A 277 6.85 4.38 3.44
C SER A 277 6.05 4.76 2.20
N PHE A 278 5.13 5.72 2.32
CA PHE A 278 4.27 6.12 1.19
C PHE A 278 5.00 6.93 0.11
N PRO A 279 5.85 7.94 0.43
CA PRO A 279 6.67 8.58 -0.58
C PRO A 279 7.59 7.62 -1.34
N LEU A 280 8.25 6.69 -0.64
CA LEU A 280 9.06 5.65 -1.27
C LEU A 280 8.23 4.81 -2.25
N PHE A 281 7.08 4.32 -1.81
CA PHE A 281 6.17 3.56 -2.65
C PHE A 281 5.72 4.34 -3.89
N ALA A 282 5.45 5.64 -3.74
CA ALA A 282 4.90 6.46 -4.81
C ALA A 282 5.91 6.79 -5.93
N VAL A 283 7.20 6.92 -5.62
CA VAL A 283 8.19 7.40 -6.61
C VAL A 283 9.14 6.32 -7.12
N GLN A 284 9.23 5.15 -6.45
CA GLN A 284 10.25 4.14 -6.71
C GLN A 284 10.22 3.61 -8.15
N MET A 285 9.07 3.23 -8.66
CA MET A 285 8.97 2.59 -9.98
C MET A 285 9.34 3.51 -11.13
N PRO A 286 8.84 4.76 -11.23
CA PRO A 286 9.29 5.69 -12.24
C PRO A 286 10.80 5.99 -12.19
N ILE A 287 11.38 6.09 -10.99
CA ILE A 287 12.83 6.28 -10.81
C ILE A 287 13.60 5.08 -11.33
N LEU A 288 13.22 3.85 -10.92
CA LEU A 288 13.88 2.61 -11.37
C LEU A 288 13.85 2.50 -12.91
N GLN A 289 12.70 2.78 -13.52
CA GLN A 289 12.55 2.77 -14.98
C GLN A 289 13.39 3.82 -15.68
N GLY A 290 13.54 5.01 -15.07
CA GLY A 290 14.43 6.07 -15.57
C GLY A 290 15.90 5.66 -15.47
N MET A 291 16.31 5.08 -14.35
CA MET A 291 17.69 4.61 -14.13
C MET A 291 18.08 3.47 -15.07
N GLU A 292 17.18 2.54 -15.32
CA GLU A 292 17.38 1.46 -16.30
C GLU A 292 17.62 2.02 -17.71
N ARG A 293 16.82 3.00 -18.14
CA ARG A 293 17.01 3.66 -19.44
C ARG A 293 18.33 4.41 -19.57
N LEU A 294 18.85 4.93 -18.46
CA LEU A 294 20.15 5.61 -18.41
C LEU A 294 21.32 4.61 -18.34
N GLY A 295 21.06 3.29 -18.38
CA GLY A 295 22.09 2.25 -18.36
C GLY A 295 22.67 1.94 -16.98
N PHE A 296 22.02 2.41 -15.89
CA PHE A 296 22.46 2.08 -14.53
C PHE A 296 22.04 0.64 -14.15
N GLY A 297 22.79 0.04 -13.22
CA GLY A 297 22.54 -1.31 -12.75
C GLY A 297 21.64 -1.38 -11.52
N TYR A 298 21.40 -2.62 -11.08
CA TYR A 298 20.51 -2.99 -9.96
C TYR A 298 20.73 -2.18 -8.68
N TRP A 299 21.96 -2.12 -8.17
CA TRP A 299 22.27 -1.44 -6.92
C TRP A 299 22.12 0.08 -7.02
N THR A 300 22.65 0.67 -8.10
CA THR A 300 22.54 2.10 -8.33
C THR A 300 21.09 2.52 -8.50
N GLY A 301 20.29 1.77 -9.28
CA GLY A 301 18.88 2.03 -9.46
C GLY A 301 18.10 1.94 -8.14
N GLY A 302 18.31 0.87 -7.37
CA GLY A 302 17.64 0.67 -6.07
C GLY A 302 17.98 1.74 -5.04
N LEU A 303 19.26 2.12 -4.92
CA LEU A 303 19.71 3.18 -4.02
C LEU A 303 19.18 4.56 -4.44
N THR A 304 19.15 4.84 -5.75
CA THR A 304 18.56 6.10 -6.27
C THR A 304 17.07 6.17 -5.99
N ALA A 305 16.33 5.06 -6.15
CA ALA A 305 14.91 5.02 -5.83
C ALA A 305 14.66 5.23 -4.32
N LEU A 306 15.50 4.66 -3.45
CA LEU A 306 15.44 4.87 -2.01
C LEU A 306 15.72 6.35 -1.65
N ALA A 307 16.77 6.94 -2.23
CA ALA A 307 17.11 8.35 -2.04
C ALA A 307 15.98 9.27 -2.54
N GLY A 308 15.39 8.96 -3.70
CA GLY A 308 14.23 9.66 -4.23
C GLY A 308 13.02 9.61 -3.32
N GLY A 309 12.76 8.45 -2.69
CA GLY A 309 11.72 8.29 -1.68
C GLY A 309 11.96 9.16 -0.43
N ILE A 310 13.21 9.24 0.05
CA ILE A 310 13.60 10.13 1.14
C ILE A 310 13.38 11.59 0.76
N LEU A 311 13.85 12.01 -0.43
CA LEU A 311 13.66 13.37 -0.93
C LEU A 311 12.17 13.72 -1.04
N ALA A 312 11.35 12.83 -1.61
CA ALA A 312 9.92 13.04 -1.73
C ALA A 312 9.25 13.19 -0.34
N ALA A 313 9.70 12.44 0.67
CA ALA A 313 9.21 12.57 2.04
C ALA A 313 9.61 13.91 2.68
N LEU A 314 10.79 14.42 2.40
CA LEU A 314 11.25 15.74 2.85
C LEU A 314 10.42 16.85 2.20
N LEU A 315 10.21 16.78 0.87
CA LEU A 315 9.41 17.75 0.12
C LEU A 315 7.94 17.78 0.62
N ALA A 316 7.37 16.62 0.96
CA ALA A 316 6.02 16.54 1.50
C ALA A 316 5.83 17.25 2.86
N ARG A 317 6.90 17.54 3.60
CA ARG A 317 6.87 18.25 4.88
C ARG A 317 6.90 19.78 4.74
N LEU A 318 7.44 20.30 3.64
CA LEU A 318 7.63 21.74 3.43
C LEU A 318 6.35 22.57 3.58
N PRO A 319 5.19 22.19 3.03
CA PRO A 319 3.97 22.96 3.18
C PRO A 319 3.50 23.13 4.63
N GLY A 320 3.75 22.10 5.48
CA GLY A 320 3.43 22.16 6.92
C GLY A 320 4.33 23.12 7.68
N GLN A 321 5.62 23.14 7.37
CA GLN A 321 6.61 24.03 7.98
C GLN A 321 6.35 25.50 7.59
N ILE A 322 6.05 25.78 6.32
CA ILE A 322 5.70 27.11 5.83
C ILE A 322 4.43 27.65 6.51
N ARG A 323 3.43 26.80 6.77
CA ARG A 323 2.21 27.21 7.47
C ARG A 323 2.44 27.54 8.96
N THR A 324 3.33 26.81 9.63
CA THR A 324 3.71 27.13 11.02
C THR A 324 4.52 28.41 11.11
N TRP A 325 5.43 28.62 10.16
CA TRP A 325 6.24 29.85 10.09
C TRP A 325 5.37 31.09 9.86
N ARG A 326 4.44 31.05 8.89
CA ARG A 326 3.48 32.15 8.64
C ARG A 326 2.51 32.43 9.78
N LYS A 327 2.26 31.48 10.68
CA LYS A 327 1.44 31.70 11.88
C LYS A 327 2.23 32.39 13.00
N GLN A 328 3.55 32.19 13.05
CA GLN A 328 4.43 32.85 14.04
C GLN A 328 4.77 34.28 13.66
N GLU A 329 4.71 34.66 12.38
CA GLU A 329 5.01 36.00 11.89
C GLU A 329 3.78 36.94 11.80
N ARG A 330 2.58 36.50 12.18
CA ARG A 330 1.44 37.43 12.32
C ARG A 330 1.54 38.11 13.66
N PRO A 331 1.88 39.43 13.71
CA PRO A 331 1.79 40.21 14.93
C PRO A 331 0.33 40.24 15.41
N ALA A 332 0.14 40.23 16.73
CA ALA A 332 -1.15 40.30 17.41
C ALA A 332 -1.87 41.62 17.10
#